data_00859ce22c34512cce864abf96e16313
#
_entry.id   00859ce22c34512cce864abf96e16313
#
_cell.length_a   1.000
_cell.length_b   1.000
_cell.length_c   1.000
_cell.angle_alpha   90.00
_cell.angle_beta   90.00
_cell.angle_gamma   90.00
#
_symmetry.space_group_name_H-M   'P 1'
#
loop_
_entity.id
_entity.type
_entity.pdbx_description
1 polymer ?
#
loop_
_entity_poly.entity_id
_entity_poly.type
_entity_poly.pdbx_seq_one_letter_code
_entity_poly.pdbx_strand_id
1 'polypeptide(L)'
;MSKAIQIRMAGYGPSTTAFSKSLKFIGDRLEAELGDGVDVKYVWNIMDFGYRADDILWLVESGVLTLGYQSSSYLTDRAPELGFVDLPFLFANNDQARAAMDGALGKYLAQKIEERFNYRILGWFENGFRHISNRLRPVHTPADLAGMKIRVLPSDVQARTFQLLGAEPLKMDLTEAIERVVGGTVDAQENPLANTVTYGVHKFHRYHTLSNHFYISRPIFAHRDSVEGWPDELKDAMNRAVRDAVAYQRGLAEQEAVDSRKAIEDEGCEIVTLTAAEHAAFVKAVGPQHDDARETFGAEMFKLAGL
;
A
#
# COMPACT_ATOMS: atom_id res chain seq x y z
N MET A 1 -8.63 21.56 -34.20
CA MET A 1 -7.78 21.15 -33.06
C MET A 1 -8.45 19.95 -32.42
N SER A 2 -7.76 18.84 -32.24
CA SER A 2 -8.32 17.71 -31.44
C SER A 2 -8.48 18.20 -29.99
N LYS A 3 -9.56 17.79 -29.34
CA LYS A 3 -9.79 18.10 -27.93
C LYS A 3 -8.70 17.44 -27.08
N ALA A 4 -8.11 18.18 -26.14
CA ALA A 4 -7.13 17.63 -25.19
C ALA A 4 -7.66 16.38 -24.50
N ILE A 5 -6.83 15.36 -24.35
CA ILE A 5 -7.20 14.13 -23.65
C ILE A 5 -7.18 14.42 -22.15
N GLN A 6 -8.32 14.23 -21.50
CA GLN A 6 -8.47 14.47 -20.08
C GLN A 6 -7.90 13.29 -19.28
N ILE A 7 -6.97 13.57 -18.35
CA ILE A 7 -6.36 12.60 -17.46
C ILE A 7 -6.70 13.01 -16.02
N ARG A 8 -7.63 12.27 -15.39
CA ARG A 8 -8.07 12.50 -14.02
C ARG A 8 -7.37 11.54 -13.08
N MET A 9 -6.41 12.05 -12.32
CA MET A 9 -5.63 11.26 -11.35
C MET A 9 -6.16 11.46 -9.94
N ALA A 10 -6.24 10.39 -9.17
CA ALA A 10 -6.74 10.48 -7.81
C ALA A 10 -5.94 9.66 -6.80
N GLY A 11 -6.03 10.10 -5.55
CA GLY A 11 -5.52 9.42 -4.37
C GLY A 11 -6.51 9.51 -3.20
N TYR A 12 -6.09 9.09 -2.03
CA TYR A 12 -6.87 9.11 -0.79
C TYR A 12 -6.02 9.64 0.39
N GLY A 13 -5.24 10.66 0.13
CA GLY A 13 -4.44 11.37 1.12
C GLY A 13 -4.12 12.79 0.67
N PRO A 14 -3.64 13.66 1.58
CA PRO A 14 -3.36 15.06 1.25
C PRO A 14 -2.29 15.20 0.15
N SER A 15 -2.28 16.35 -0.51
CA SER A 15 -1.34 16.67 -1.61
C SER A 15 0.14 16.63 -1.22
N THR A 16 0.42 16.62 0.08
CA THR A 16 1.77 16.61 0.65
C THR A 16 2.43 15.24 0.72
N THR A 17 1.68 14.15 0.55
CA THR A 17 2.20 12.78 0.61
C THR A 17 3.11 12.46 -0.56
N ALA A 18 4.04 11.51 -0.38
CA ALA A 18 4.89 11.00 -1.46
C ALA A 18 4.06 10.50 -2.65
N PHE A 19 2.91 9.87 -2.41
CA PHE A 19 2.01 9.40 -3.45
C PHE A 19 1.41 10.55 -4.27
N SER A 20 0.85 11.57 -3.61
CA SER A 20 0.25 12.72 -4.28
C SER A 20 1.30 13.53 -5.05
N LYS A 21 2.48 13.73 -4.48
CA LYS A 21 3.62 14.36 -5.17
C LYS A 21 4.03 13.56 -6.41
N SER A 22 3.97 12.24 -6.36
CA SER A 22 4.32 11.38 -7.49
C SER A 22 3.24 11.37 -8.58
N LEU A 23 1.95 11.46 -8.22
CA LEU A 23 0.90 11.72 -9.21
C LEU A 23 1.12 13.07 -9.90
N LYS A 24 1.46 14.11 -9.12
CA LYS A 24 1.79 15.43 -9.71
C LYS A 24 2.98 15.34 -10.65
N PHE A 25 4.02 14.61 -10.26
CA PHE A 25 5.21 14.41 -11.10
C PHE A 25 4.84 13.74 -12.44
N ILE A 26 3.94 12.73 -12.42
CA ILE A 26 3.45 12.10 -13.65
C ILE A 26 2.76 13.14 -14.54
N GLY A 27 1.85 13.93 -13.99
CA GLY A 27 1.10 14.91 -14.76
C GLY A 27 2.00 16.03 -15.32
N ASP A 28 2.91 16.57 -14.49
CA ASP A 28 3.87 17.61 -14.93
C ASP A 28 4.72 17.12 -16.11
N ARG A 29 5.13 15.84 -16.10
CA ARG A 29 5.87 15.22 -17.21
C ARG A 29 5.03 15.10 -18.48
N LEU A 30 3.76 14.69 -18.33
CA LEU A 30 2.85 14.59 -19.49
C LEU A 30 2.55 15.96 -20.10
N GLU A 31 2.27 16.97 -19.28
CA GLU A 31 2.01 18.33 -19.73
C GLU A 31 3.26 18.95 -20.38
N ALA A 32 4.45 18.69 -19.82
CA ALA A 32 5.71 19.19 -20.41
C ALA A 32 6.04 18.54 -21.76
N GLU A 33 5.68 17.27 -21.96
CA GLU A 33 6.00 16.53 -23.18
C GLU A 33 4.94 16.71 -24.28
N LEU A 34 3.65 16.75 -23.90
CA LEU A 34 2.51 16.71 -24.84
C LEU A 34 1.76 18.05 -24.97
N GLY A 35 2.10 19.05 -24.13
CA GLY A 35 1.49 20.38 -24.16
C GLY A 35 -0.04 20.33 -24.14
N ASP A 36 -0.66 21.05 -25.08
CA ASP A 36 -2.12 21.15 -25.22
C ASP A 36 -2.80 19.81 -25.62
N GLY A 37 -2.06 18.74 -25.83
CA GLY A 37 -2.58 17.41 -26.16
C GLY A 37 -3.23 16.72 -24.97
N VAL A 38 -2.89 17.13 -23.75
CA VAL A 38 -3.43 16.57 -22.50
C VAL A 38 -3.95 17.66 -21.56
N ASP A 39 -4.94 17.31 -20.73
CA ASP A 39 -5.49 18.15 -19.67
C ASP A 39 -5.52 17.31 -18.37
N VAL A 40 -4.56 17.55 -17.47
CA VAL A 40 -4.40 16.76 -16.25
C VAL A 40 -5.15 17.39 -15.08
N LYS A 41 -5.96 16.61 -14.40
CA LYS A 41 -6.73 17.01 -13.21
C LYS A 41 -6.42 16.08 -12.04
N TYR A 42 -6.39 16.63 -10.84
CA TYR A 42 -6.07 15.89 -9.61
C TYR A 42 -7.21 15.96 -8.61
N VAL A 43 -7.53 14.80 -8.05
CA VAL A 43 -8.32 14.65 -6.82
C VAL A 43 -7.40 14.03 -5.78
N TRP A 44 -6.73 14.88 -4.99
CA TRP A 44 -5.70 14.40 -4.05
C TRP A 44 -6.24 13.43 -3.03
N ASN A 45 -7.41 13.72 -2.50
CA ASN A 45 -8.05 12.91 -1.46
C ASN A 45 -9.55 12.76 -1.75
N ILE A 46 -9.96 11.60 -2.24
CA ILE A 46 -11.37 11.33 -2.53
C ILE A 46 -12.23 11.35 -1.27
N MET A 47 -11.64 11.11 -0.08
CA MET A 47 -12.37 11.13 1.19
C MET A 47 -12.89 12.53 1.54
N ASP A 48 -12.27 13.62 1.05
CA ASP A 48 -12.75 14.99 1.23
C ASP A 48 -14.09 15.25 0.52
N PHE A 49 -14.48 14.36 -0.40
CA PHE A 49 -15.76 14.40 -1.13
C PHE A 49 -16.77 13.38 -0.59
N GLY A 50 -16.49 12.76 0.57
CA GLY A 50 -17.37 11.79 1.22
C GLY A 50 -17.27 10.36 0.68
N TYR A 51 -16.29 10.07 -0.20
CA TYR A 51 -15.99 8.71 -0.62
C TYR A 51 -15.17 7.97 0.43
N ARG A 52 -15.26 6.66 0.45
CA ARG A 52 -14.34 5.80 1.21
C ARG A 52 -13.01 5.68 0.46
N ALA A 53 -11.93 5.33 1.16
CA ALA A 53 -10.63 5.16 0.52
C ALA A 53 -10.62 4.03 -0.54
N ASP A 54 -11.43 2.97 -0.34
CA ASP A 54 -11.57 1.87 -1.29
C ASP A 54 -12.46 2.20 -2.51
N ASP A 55 -13.26 3.26 -2.47
CA ASP A 55 -14.05 3.71 -3.61
C ASP A 55 -13.19 4.10 -4.83
N ILE A 56 -11.91 4.41 -4.63
CA ILE A 56 -10.99 4.70 -5.74
C ILE A 56 -10.92 3.55 -6.74
N LEU A 57 -11.15 2.31 -6.29
CA LEU A 57 -11.14 1.12 -7.14
C LEU A 57 -12.24 1.24 -8.20
N TRP A 58 -13.50 1.34 -7.77
CA TRP A 58 -14.60 1.39 -8.74
C TRP A 58 -14.62 2.71 -9.53
N LEU A 59 -14.17 3.83 -8.94
CA LEU A 59 -14.07 5.12 -9.64
C LEU A 59 -13.12 5.05 -10.85
N VAL A 60 -12.02 4.30 -10.73
CA VAL A 60 -11.13 4.07 -11.88
C VAL A 60 -11.67 2.96 -12.78
N GLU A 61 -12.18 1.86 -12.23
CA GLU A 61 -12.70 0.73 -13.02
C GLU A 61 -13.86 1.15 -13.94
N SER A 62 -14.68 2.12 -13.52
CA SER A 62 -15.79 2.68 -14.30
C SER A 62 -15.41 3.83 -15.22
N GLY A 63 -14.15 4.29 -15.21
CA GLY A 63 -13.67 5.40 -16.01
C GLY A 63 -14.09 6.81 -15.53
N VAL A 64 -14.69 6.93 -14.32
CA VAL A 64 -14.92 8.23 -13.66
C VAL A 64 -13.59 8.91 -13.40
N LEU A 65 -12.60 8.16 -12.93
CA LEU A 65 -11.20 8.56 -12.84
C LEU A 65 -10.39 7.82 -13.90
N THR A 66 -9.32 8.45 -14.38
CA THR A 66 -8.44 7.82 -15.37
C THR A 66 -7.38 6.95 -14.71
N LEU A 67 -6.84 7.39 -13.57
CA LEU A 67 -5.71 6.75 -12.89
C LEU A 67 -5.83 6.93 -11.38
N GLY A 68 -5.44 5.89 -10.65
CA GLY A 68 -5.33 5.90 -9.21
C GLY A 68 -4.35 4.86 -8.70
N TYR A 69 -4.27 4.73 -7.40
CA TYR A 69 -3.50 3.69 -6.72
C TYR A 69 -4.27 3.23 -5.47
N GLN A 70 -4.07 1.98 -5.07
CA GLN A 70 -4.58 1.43 -3.80
C GLN A 70 -3.60 0.36 -3.31
N SER A 71 -3.65 0.01 -2.02
CA SER A 71 -2.89 -1.12 -1.49
C SER A 71 -3.29 -2.42 -2.18
N SER A 72 -2.32 -3.25 -2.59
CA SER A 72 -2.58 -4.52 -3.28
C SER A 72 -3.54 -5.44 -2.52
N SER A 73 -3.51 -5.37 -1.19
CA SER A 73 -4.38 -6.15 -0.31
C SER A 73 -5.89 -5.91 -0.51
N TYR A 74 -6.29 -4.75 -1.05
CA TYR A 74 -7.69 -4.45 -1.36
C TYR A 74 -8.21 -5.17 -2.62
N LEU A 75 -7.31 -5.77 -3.39
CA LEU A 75 -7.65 -6.47 -4.62
C LEU A 75 -7.68 -8.00 -4.44
N THR A 76 -7.36 -8.50 -3.25
CA THR A 76 -7.21 -9.96 -2.99
C THR A 76 -8.50 -10.75 -3.15
N ASP A 77 -9.66 -10.16 -2.91
CA ASP A 77 -10.96 -10.83 -3.10
C ASP A 77 -11.20 -11.26 -4.55
N ARG A 78 -10.77 -10.44 -5.53
CA ARG A 78 -10.91 -10.75 -6.96
C ARG A 78 -9.62 -11.31 -7.57
N ALA A 79 -8.45 -10.96 -7.01
CA ALA A 79 -7.13 -11.44 -7.44
C ALA A 79 -6.38 -12.07 -6.25
N PRO A 80 -6.75 -13.31 -5.83
CA PRO A 80 -6.22 -13.95 -4.63
C PRO A 80 -4.71 -14.18 -4.67
N GLU A 81 -4.09 -14.20 -5.85
CA GLU A 81 -2.63 -14.29 -5.99
C GLU A 81 -1.90 -13.13 -5.31
N LEU A 82 -2.54 -11.98 -5.14
CA LEU A 82 -2.00 -10.85 -4.39
C LEU A 82 -1.82 -11.14 -2.91
N GLY A 83 -2.52 -12.14 -2.37
CA GLY A 83 -2.29 -12.63 -1.01
C GLY A 83 -0.87 -13.13 -0.77
N PHE A 84 -0.12 -13.50 -1.82
CA PHE A 84 1.27 -13.89 -1.71
C PHE A 84 2.15 -12.75 -1.17
N VAL A 85 1.98 -11.53 -1.65
CA VAL A 85 2.76 -10.36 -1.17
C VAL A 85 2.25 -9.81 0.17
N ASP A 86 1.12 -10.31 0.67
CA ASP A 86 0.63 -10.07 2.02
C ASP A 86 1.20 -11.05 3.06
N LEU A 87 2.02 -12.04 2.65
CA LEU A 87 2.65 -12.97 3.58
C LEU A 87 3.58 -12.22 4.54
N PRO A 88 3.57 -12.59 5.84
CA PRO A 88 4.43 -11.95 6.83
C PRO A 88 5.90 -12.30 6.59
N PHE A 89 6.79 -11.32 6.78
CA PHE A 89 8.24 -11.50 6.67
C PHE A 89 8.71 -12.13 5.34
N LEU A 90 7.96 -11.87 4.26
CA LEU A 90 8.28 -12.41 2.93
C LEU A 90 9.59 -11.85 2.39
N PHE A 91 9.82 -10.56 2.58
CA PHE A 91 11.02 -9.86 2.11
C PHE A 91 11.88 -9.41 3.30
N ALA A 92 13.19 -9.54 3.14
CA ALA A 92 14.15 -9.17 4.20
C ALA A 92 14.40 -7.65 4.25
N ASN A 93 14.29 -6.95 3.12
CA ASN A 93 14.56 -5.50 3.00
C ASN A 93 13.89 -4.90 1.76
N ASN A 94 13.95 -3.57 1.65
CA ASN A 94 13.37 -2.83 0.52
C ASN A 94 13.95 -3.25 -0.83
N ASP A 95 15.25 -3.51 -0.93
CA ASP A 95 15.89 -3.85 -2.21
C ASP A 95 15.37 -5.17 -2.77
N GLN A 96 15.23 -6.18 -1.91
CA GLN A 96 14.64 -7.47 -2.29
C GLN A 96 13.17 -7.31 -2.73
N ALA A 97 12.39 -6.56 -1.96
CA ALA A 97 10.99 -6.33 -2.29
C ALA A 97 10.82 -5.52 -3.58
N ARG A 98 11.61 -4.47 -3.77
CA ARG A 98 11.64 -3.65 -4.99
C ARG A 98 12.03 -4.50 -6.20
N ALA A 99 13.08 -5.31 -6.09
CA ALA A 99 13.52 -6.19 -7.18
C ALA A 99 12.43 -7.20 -7.59
N ALA A 100 11.71 -7.79 -6.63
CA ALA A 100 10.60 -8.70 -6.90
C ALA A 100 9.43 -7.99 -7.59
N MET A 101 9.02 -6.82 -7.07
CA MET A 101 7.86 -6.08 -7.59
C MET A 101 8.14 -5.38 -8.94
N ASP A 102 9.36 -4.96 -9.22
CA ASP A 102 9.77 -4.45 -10.54
C ASP A 102 10.06 -5.59 -11.55
N GLY A 103 10.26 -6.80 -11.03
CA GLY A 103 10.65 -7.98 -11.76
C GLY A 103 9.51 -8.88 -12.22
N ALA A 104 9.75 -10.17 -12.21
CA ALA A 104 8.83 -11.20 -12.71
C ALA A 104 7.58 -11.32 -11.85
N LEU A 105 7.69 -11.20 -10.53
CA LEU A 105 6.55 -11.25 -9.61
C LEU A 105 5.57 -10.11 -9.89
N GLY A 106 6.06 -8.86 -9.93
CA GLY A 106 5.18 -7.71 -10.17
C GLY A 106 4.48 -7.77 -11.53
N LYS A 107 5.15 -8.27 -12.58
CA LYS A 107 4.55 -8.50 -13.91
C LYS A 107 3.45 -9.56 -13.85
N TYR A 108 3.71 -10.67 -13.17
CA TYR A 108 2.70 -11.73 -12.99
C TYR A 108 1.47 -11.21 -12.23
N LEU A 109 1.67 -10.50 -11.12
CA LEU A 109 0.58 -9.94 -10.34
C LEU A 109 -0.20 -8.87 -11.12
N ALA A 110 0.48 -8.03 -11.88
CA ALA A 110 -0.16 -7.06 -12.78
C ALA A 110 -1.08 -7.76 -13.78
N GLN A 111 -0.61 -8.83 -14.43
CA GLN A 111 -1.42 -9.63 -15.34
C GLN A 111 -2.66 -10.20 -14.62
N LYS A 112 -2.52 -10.71 -13.39
CA LYS A 112 -3.66 -11.27 -12.63
C LYS A 112 -4.70 -10.22 -12.27
N ILE A 113 -4.28 -8.99 -12.00
CA ILE A 113 -5.19 -7.86 -11.82
C ILE A 113 -5.89 -7.54 -13.15
N GLU A 114 -5.15 -7.41 -14.24
CA GLU A 114 -5.68 -7.04 -15.55
C GLU A 114 -6.65 -8.09 -16.12
N GLU A 115 -6.51 -9.37 -15.77
CA GLU A 115 -7.44 -10.43 -16.13
C GLU A 115 -8.83 -10.29 -15.48
N ARG A 116 -8.92 -9.62 -14.33
CA ARG A 116 -10.12 -9.61 -13.47
C ARG A 116 -10.76 -8.24 -13.26
N PHE A 117 -10.01 -7.19 -13.55
CA PHE A 117 -10.46 -5.80 -13.42
C PHE A 117 -10.35 -5.08 -14.77
N ASN A 118 -11.13 -4.02 -14.94
CA ASN A 118 -10.99 -3.15 -16.11
C ASN A 118 -9.83 -2.15 -15.91
N TYR A 119 -8.68 -2.68 -15.52
CA TYR A 119 -7.46 -1.89 -15.30
C TYR A 119 -6.38 -2.22 -16.31
N ARG A 120 -5.49 -1.24 -16.51
CA ARG A 120 -4.13 -1.38 -16.99
C ARG A 120 -3.20 -1.01 -15.85
N ILE A 121 -2.28 -1.91 -15.46
CA ILE A 121 -1.29 -1.66 -14.42
C ILE A 121 -0.07 -1.00 -15.05
N LEU A 122 0.26 0.20 -14.57
CA LEU A 122 1.34 1.02 -15.10
C LEU A 122 2.64 0.87 -14.30
N GLY A 123 2.57 0.43 -13.05
CA GLY A 123 3.71 0.26 -12.16
C GLY A 123 3.27 0.02 -10.72
N TRP A 124 4.24 0.06 -9.82
CA TRP A 124 4.03 -0.20 -8.39
C TRP A 124 4.68 0.89 -7.54
N PHE A 125 3.88 1.68 -6.84
CA PHE A 125 4.37 2.53 -5.77
C PHE A 125 4.73 1.69 -4.54
N GLU A 126 5.73 2.13 -3.79
CA GLU A 126 6.12 1.54 -2.53
C GLU A 126 5.27 2.11 -1.39
N ASN A 127 4.50 1.26 -0.70
CA ASN A 127 3.97 1.61 0.61
C ASN A 127 4.98 1.27 1.71
N GLY A 128 5.84 0.29 1.44
CA GLY A 128 6.98 -0.10 2.28
C GLY A 128 6.63 -1.05 3.41
N PHE A 129 7.58 -1.19 4.33
CA PHE A 129 7.42 -2.03 5.51
C PHE A 129 6.41 -1.43 6.50
N ARG A 130 5.63 -2.34 7.11
CA ARG A 130 4.55 -2.02 8.03
C ARG A 130 4.93 -2.39 9.45
N HIS A 131 4.41 -1.60 10.39
CA HIS A 131 4.71 -1.65 11.81
C HIS A 131 3.41 -1.68 12.60
N ILE A 132 3.47 -2.17 13.84
CA ILE A 132 2.32 -2.23 14.74
C ILE A 132 2.25 -0.94 15.55
N SER A 133 1.07 -0.32 15.64
CA SER A 133 0.80 0.73 16.61
C SER A 133 -0.43 0.41 17.44
N ASN A 134 -0.42 0.77 18.73
CA ASN A 134 -1.52 0.48 19.64
C ASN A 134 -1.60 1.49 20.79
N ARG A 135 -2.77 1.50 21.47
CA ARG A 135 -3.05 2.38 22.61
C ARG A 135 -2.80 1.75 23.98
N LEU A 136 -2.54 0.43 24.05
CA LEU A 136 -2.60 -0.33 25.31
C LEU A 136 -1.23 -0.50 26.00
N ARG A 137 -0.21 -0.99 25.26
CA ARG A 137 1.09 -1.38 25.82
C ARG A 137 2.17 -1.51 24.77
N PRO A 138 3.47 -1.44 25.15
CA PRO A 138 4.56 -1.83 24.27
C PRO A 138 4.39 -3.29 23.80
N VAL A 139 4.81 -3.58 22.57
CA VAL A 139 4.75 -4.93 21.99
C VAL A 139 6.18 -5.37 21.66
N HIS A 140 6.70 -6.32 22.42
CA HIS A 140 8.02 -6.93 22.25
C HIS A 140 7.94 -8.36 21.74
N THR A 141 6.84 -9.04 22.03
CA THR A 141 6.63 -10.45 21.69
C THR A 141 5.20 -10.65 21.14
N PRO A 142 4.93 -11.76 20.43
CA PRO A 142 3.56 -12.12 20.05
C PRO A 142 2.57 -12.14 21.22
N ALA A 143 3.01 -12.58 22.41
CA ALA A 143 2.16 -12.64 23.59
C ALA A 143 1.61 -11.26 24.02
N ASP A 144 2.30 -10.17 23.71
CA ASP A 144 1.86 -8.82 24.03
C ASP A 144 0.68 -8.38 23.16
N LEU A 145 0.42 -9.07 22.04
CA LEU A 145 -0.73 -8.83 21.17
C LEU A 145 -1.99 -9.58 21.61
N ALA A 146 -1.88 -10.48 22.60
CA ALA A 146 -3.00 -11.33 23.02
C ALA A 146 -4.25 -10.51 23.35
N GLY A 147 -5.35 -10.81 22.65
CA GLY A 147 -6.66 -10.20 22.82
C GLY A 147 -6.77 -8.75 22.33
N MET A 148 -5.73 -8.17 21.69
CA MET A 148 -5.85 -6.85 21.07
C MET A 148 -6.73 -6.91 19.82
N LYS A 149 -7.71 -6.03 19.74
CA LYS A 149 -8.45 -5.78 18.50
C LYS A 149 -7.59 -4.95 17.56
N ILE A 150 -7.06 -5.61 16.53
CA ILE A 150 -6.18 -4.96 15.58
C ILE A 150 -6.85 -4.79 14.20
N ARG A 151 -6.84 -3.56 13.69
CA ARG A 151 -7.25 -3.33 12.32
C ARG A 151 -6.18 -3.84 11.35
N VAL A 152 -6.61 -4.60 10.35
CA VAL A 152 -5.81 -5.02 9.19
C VAL A 152 -6.49 -4.56 7.90
N LEU A 153 -5.74 -4.55 6.79
CA LEU A 153 -6.29 -4.35 5.46
C LEU A 153 -7.31 -5.46 5.12
N PRO A 154 -8.17 -5.27 4.11
CA PRO A 154 -9.10 -6.30 3.65
C PRO A 154 -8.36 -7.49 2.99
N SER A 155 -7.64 -8.27 3.79
CA SER A 155 -6.84 -9.42 3.37
C SER A 155 -6.95 -10.55 4.39
N ASP A 156 -7.33 -11.74 3.93
CA ASP A 156 -7.40 -12.93 4.77
C ASP A 156 -6.00 -13.37 5.22
N VAL A 157 -4.99 -13.17 4.39
CA VAL A 157 -3.59 -13.48 4.70
C VAL A 157 -3.12 -12.63 5.88
N GLN A 158 -3.40 -11.31 5.86
CA GLN A 158 -3.04 -10.43 6.96
C GLN A 158 -3.84 -10.73 8.23
N ALA A 159 -5.14 -11.02 8.11
CA ALA A 159 -5.94 -11.45 9.26
C ALA A 159 -5.39 -12.73 9.88
N ARG A 160 -5.05 -13.75 9.08
CA ARG A 160 -4.44 -15.00 9.54
C ARG A 160 -3.13 -14.75 10.29
N THR A 161 -2.29 -13.85 9.80
CA THR A 161 -1.04 -13.47 10.49
C THR A 161 -1.31 -13.00 11.91
N PHE A 162 -2.21 -12.05 12.11
CA PHE A 162 -2.50 -11.50 13.44
C PHE A 162 -3.25 -12.48 14.34
N GLN A 163 -4.04 -13.42 13.80
CA GLN A 163 -4.60 -14.54 14.56
C GLN A 163 -3.49 -15.44 15.12
N LEU A 164 -2.48 -15.78 14.30
CA LEU A 164 -1.33 -16.58 14.74
C LEU A 164 -0.48 -15.85 15.79
N LEU A 165 -0.45 -14.53 15.74
CA LEU A 165 0.21 -13.68 16.75
C LEU A 165 -0.65 -13.47 18.02
N GLY A 166 -1.87 -14.04 18.09
CA GLY A 166 -2.74 -13.98 19.26
C GLY A 166 -3.65 -12.77 19.36
N ALA A 167 -3.68 -11.89 18.35
CA ALA A 167 -4.57 -10.75 18.29
C ALA A 167 -5.96 -11.12 17.72
N GLU A 168 -6.90 -10.18 17.81
CA GLU A 168 -8.24 -10.25 17.20
C GLU A 168 -8.25 -9.32 15.95
N PRO A 169 -7.92 -9.82 14.74
CA PRO A 169 -7.87 -8.99 13.56
C PRO A 169 -9.26 -8.60 13.06
N LEU A 170 -9.38 -7.35 12.68
CA LEU A 170 -10.59 -6.76 12.10
C LEU A 170 -10.25 -6.20 10.71
N LYS A 171 -10.74 -6.87 9.66
CA LYS A 171 -10.59 -6.41 8.28
C LYS A 171 -11.51 -5.20 8.04
N MET A 172 -10.95 -4.07 7.66
CA MET A 172 -11.75 -2.88 7.34
C MET A 172 -10.99 -1.91 6.45
N ASP A 173 -11.75 -1.11 5.68
CA ASP A 173 -11.22 0.00 4.91
C ASP A 173 -10.56 1.06 5.80
N LEU A 174 -9.71 1.88 5.19
CA LEU A 174 -8.99 2.95 5.88
C LEU A 174 -9.93 3.99 6.50
N THR A 175 -10.99 4.38 5.81
CA THR A 175 -11.94 5.38 6.30
C THR A 175 -12.58 4.93 7.62
N GLU A 176 -13.11 3.70 7.64
CA GLU A 176 -13.65 3.08 8.85
C GLU A 176 -12.57 2.91 9.93
N ALA A 177 -11.35 2.54 9.53
CA ALA A 177 -10.24 2.35 10.47
C ALA A 177 -9.90 3.63 11.22
N ILE A 178 -9.85 4.77 10.53
CA ILE A 178 -9.59 6.08 11.15
C ILE A 178 -10.69 6.40 12.18
N GLU A 179 -11.97 6.24 11.81
CA GLU A 179 -13.09 6.48 12.71
C GLU A 179 -13.03 5.61 13.97
N ARG A 180 -12.71 4.31 13.80
CA ARG A 180 -12.64 3.36 14.92
C ARG A 180 -11.43 3.59 15.83
N VAL A 181 -10.29 4.04 15.28
CA VAL A 181 -9.10 4.43 16.08
C VAL A 181 -9.44 5.66 16.90
N VAL A 182 -10.02 6.70 16.28
CA VAL A 182 -10.44 7.93 16.98
C VAL A 182 -11.48 7.63 18.05
N GLY A 183 -12.46 6.77 17.74
CA GLY A 183 -13.50 6.33 18.66
C GLY A 183 -13.05 5.33 19.73
N GLY A 184 -11.78 4.87 19.70
CA GLY A 184 -11.23 3.93 20.66
C GLY A 184 -11.86 2.53 20.65
N THR A 185 -12.51 2.13 19.55
CA THR A 185 -13.16 0.82 19.39
C THR A 185 -12.25 -0.24 18.78
N VAL A 186 -11.05 0.17 18.34
CA VAL A 186 -9.94 -0.67 17.89
C VAL A 186 -8.73 -0.34 18.75
N ASP A 187 -8.01 -1.36 19.22
CA ASP A 187 -6.86 -1.17 20.11
C ASP A 187 -5.56 -0.91 19.37
N ALA A 188 -5.44 -1.45 18.17
CA ALA A 188 -4.22 -1.46 17.37
C ALA A 188 -4.51 -1.34 15.88
N GLN A 189 -3.49 -0.93 15.13
CA GLN A 189 -3.42 -1.05 13.67
C GLN A 189 -2.01 -1.41 13.23
N GLU A 190 -1.87 -1.77 11.98
CA GLU A 190 -0.59 -1.96 11.31
C GLU A 190 -0.51 -1.05 10.08
N ASN A 191 0.60 -0.33 9.94
CA ASN A 191 0.86 0.61 8.84
C ASN A 191 2.35 1.00 8.80
N PRO A 192 2.86 1.52 7.66
CA PRO A 192 4.09 2.30 7.70
C PRO A 192 3.96 3.53 8.60
N LEU A 193 5.05 3.99 9.17
CA LEU A 193 5.05 5.19 10.03
C LEU A 193 4.49 6.41 9.31
N ALA A 194 4.80 6.58 8.02
CA ALA A 194 4.29 7.67 7.20
C ALA A 194 2.75 7.69 7.16
N ASN A 195 2.11 6.54 6.97
CA ASN A 195 0.65 6.46 6.97
C ASN A 195 0.08 6.71 8.38
N THR A 196 0.74 6.21 9.42
CA THR A 196 0.34 6.42 10.82
C THR A 196 0.32 7.92 11.17
N VAL A 197 1.27 8.69 10.67
CA VAL A 197 1.32 10.15 10.84
C VAL A 197 0.31 10.85 9.92
N THR A 198 0.27 10.49 8.64
CA THR A 198 -0.63 11.10 7.64
C THR A 198 -2.09 11.06 8.07
N TYR A 199 -2.53 9.94 8.66
CA TYR A 199 -3.92 9.77 9.13
C TYR A 199 -4.11 10.11 10.61
N GLY A 200 -3.12 10.70 11.27
CA GLY A 200 -3.22 11.19 12.64
C GLY A 200 -3.31 10.10 13.71
N VAL A 201 -3.09 8.84 13.37
CA VAL A 201 -3.22 7.70 14.30
C VAL A 201 -2.25 7.78 15.47
N HIS A 202 -1.05 8.31 15.27
CA HIS A 202 -0.05 8.52 16.32
C HIS A 202 -0.55 9.38 17.50
N LYS A 203 -1.60 10.18 17.30
CA LYS A 203 -2.24 10.97 18.37
C LYS A 203 -3.13 10.13 19.30
N PHE A 204 -3.51 8.92 18.87
CA PHE A 204 -4.37 8.00 19.60
C PHE A 204 -3.65 6.72 20.05
N HIS A 205 -2.58 6.34 19.33
CA HIS A 205 -1.75 5.18 19.63
C HIS A 205 -0.43 5.61 20.23
N ARG A 206 -0.24 5.33 21.51
CA ARG A 206 0.97 5.71 22.25
C ARG A 206 2.17 4.81 21.95
N TYR A 207 1.97 3.55 21.56
CA TYR A 207 3.01 2.54 21.41
C TYR A 207 3.17 2.13 19.97
N HIS A 208 4.41 2.16 19.47
CA HIS A 208 4.74 1.80 18.08
C HIS A 208 5.87 0.77 18.09
N THR A 209 5.66 -0.38 17.45
CA THR A 209 6.68 -1.44 17.35
C THR A 209 7.14 -1.58 15.91
N LEU A 210 8.44 -1.38 15.67
CA LEU A 210 9.07 -1.52 14.36
C LEU A 210 9.24 -3.01 14.03
N SER A 211 8.17 -3.64 13.61
CA SER A 211 8.08 -5.09 13.41
C SER A 211 8.46 -5.56 12.00
N ASN A 212 8.38 -4.69 10.98
CA ASN A 212 8.63 -5.02 9.57
C ASN A 212 7.91 -6.30 9.09
N HIS A 213 6.71 -6.54 9.60
CA HIS A 213 6.02 -7.81 9.40
C HIS A 213 5.42 -8.00 8.00
N PHE A 214 5.07 -6.90 7.30
CA PHE A 214 4.64 -6.92 5.91
C PHE A 214 5.41 -5.86 5.10
N TYR A 215 5.61 -6.15 3.81
CA TYR A 215 5.96 -5.15 2.81
C TYR A 215 4.84 -5.08 1.79
N ILE A 216 4.23 -3.93 1.65
CA ILE A 216 3.09 -3.74 0.75
C ILE A 216 3.44 -2.77 -0.37
N SER A 217 3.01 -3.11 -1.57
CA SER A 217 3.05 -2.24 -2.75
C SER A 217 1.65 -1.74 -3.09
N ARG A 218 1.60 -0.68 -3.86
CA ARG A 218 0.37 -0.10 -4.40
C ARG A 218 0.42 -0.12 -5.92
N PRO A 219 -0.35 -0.99 -6.60
CA PRO A 219 -0.47 -0.91 -8.04
C PRO A 219 -0.96 0.48 -8.46
N ILE A 220 -0.31 1.06 -9.45
CA ILE A 220 -0.76 2.26 -10.16
C ILE A 220 -1.61 1.75 -11.30
N PHE A 221 -2.93 1.91 -11.18
CA PHE A 221 -3.87 1.39 -12.15
C PHE A 221 -4.59 2.51 -12.89
N ALA A 222 -4.77 2.30 -14.19
CA ALA A 222 -5.53 3.18 -15.05
C ALA A 222 -6.74 2.44 -15.63
N HIS A 223 -7.81 3.18 -15.96
CA HIS A 223 -8.98 2.64 -16.66
C HIS A 223 -8.56 2.09 -18.02
N ARG A 224 -8.74 0.77 -18.23
CA ARG A 224 -8.23 0.07 -19.41
C ARG A 224 -8.72 0.67 -20.71
N ASP A 225 -10.04 0.87 -20.85
CA ASP A 225 -10.63 1.34 -22.11
C ASP A 225 -10.14 2.76 -22.45
N SER A 226 -9.89 3.60 -21.44
CA SER A 226 -9.27 4.90 -21.67
C SER A 226 -7.86 4.76 -22.22
N VAL A 227 -7.02 3.92 -21.60
CA VAL A 227 -5.63 3.69 -22.04
C VAL A 227 -5.58 3.10 -23.44
N GLU A 228 -6.45 2.13 -23.75
CA GLU A 228 -6.52 1.52 -25.09
C GLU A 228 -6.88 2.54 -26.16
N GLY A 229 -7.74 3.50 -25.84
CA GLY A 229 -8.12 4.59 -26.74
C GLY A 229 -7.10 5.72 -26.91
N TRP A 230 -6.00 5.72 -26.14
CA TRP A 230 -4.98 6.76 -26.26
C TRP A 230 -4.11 6.58 -27.51
N PRO A 231 -3.60 7.69 -28.09
CA PRO A 231 -2.52 7.63 -29.07
C PRO A 231 -1.28 6.96 -28.47
N ASP A 232 -0.48 6.30 -29.30
CA ASP A 232 0.74 5.63 -28.85
C ASP A 232 1.74 6.58 -28.20
N GLU A 233 1.83 7.81 -28.69
CA GLU A 233 2.66 8.87 -28.08
C GLU A 233 2.30 9.12 -26.61
N LEU A 234 1.00 9.18 -26.26
CA LEU A 234 0.56 9.35 -24.87
C LEU A 234 0.82 8.09 -24.05
N LYS A 235 0.60 6.89 -24.61
CA LYS A 235 0.92 5.62 -23.93
C LYS A 235 2.41 5.56 -23.56
N ASP A 236 3.27 5.92 -24.49
CA ASP A 236 4.72 5.91 -24.29
C ASP A 236 5.15 6.98 -23.28
N ALA A 237 4.61 8.20 -23.38
CA ALA A 237 4.86 9.27 -22.43
C ALA A 237 4.41 8.87 -21.00
N MET A 238 3.22 8.27 -20.85
CA MET A 238 2.70 7.78 -19.58
C MET A 238 3.62 6.71 -18.98
N ASN A 239 4.06 5.73 -19.77
CA ASN A 239 4.94 4.66 -19.30
C ASN A 239 6.29 5.22 -18.82
N ARG A 240 6.84 6.22 -19.52
CA ARG A 240 8.07 6.91 -19.07
C ARG A 240 7.83 7.68 -17.78
N ALA A 241 6.76 8.48 -17.73
CA ALA A 241 6.43 9.31 -16.57
C ALA A 241 6.19 8.46 -15.31
N VAL A 242 5.47 7.35 -15.42
CA VAL A 242 5.23 6.44 -14.30
C VAL A 242 6.51 5.76 -13.81
N ARG A 243 7.36 5.27 -14.72
CA ARG A 243 8.63 4.68 -14.33
C ARG A 243 9.50 5.65 -13.54
N ASP A 244 9.61 6.90 -14.02
CA ASP A 244 10.39 7.94 -13.36
C ASP A 244 9.74 8.35 -12.02
N ALA A 245 8.39 8.39 -11.96
CA ALA A 245 7.64 8.68 -10.75
C ALA A 245 7.77 7.60 -9.67
N VAL A 246 7.89 6.33 -10.03
CA VAL A 246 8.15 5.24 -9.07
C VAL A 246 9.51 5.43 -8.40
N ALA A 247 10.54 5.76 -9.16
CA ALA A 247 11.86 6.05 -8.59
C ALA A 247 11.83 7.29 -7.68
N TYR A 248 11.14 8.35 -8.11
CA TYR A 248 10.95 9.57 -7.32
C TYR A 248 10.18 9.30 -6.02
N GLN A 249 9.12 8.53 -6.08
CA GLN A 249 8.28 8.17 -4.93
C GLN A 249 9.08 7.42 -3.86
N ARG A 250 9.95 6.49 -4.26
CA ARG A 250 10.80 5.72 -3.33
C ARG A 250 11.76 6.62 -2.57
N GLY A 251 12.38 7.58 -3.23
CA GLY A 251 13.22 8.59 -2.55
C GLY A 251 12.44 9.43 -1.55
N LEU A 252 11.21 9.82 -1.89
CA LEU A 252 10.33 10.54 -0.97
C LEU A 252 9.89 9.66 0.21
N ALA A 253 9.58 8.38 -0.02
CA ALA A 253 9.14 7.44 1.02
C ALA A 253 10.23 7.20 2.07
N GLU A 254 11.50 7.14 1.67
CA GLU A 254 12.63 7.03 2.59
C GLU A 254 12.72 8.25 3.52
N GLN A 255 12.56 9.46 2.98
CA GLN A 255 12.54 10.69 3.79
C GLN A 255 11.29 10.75 4.69
N GLU A 256 10.10 10.41 4.16
CA GLU A 256 8.86 10.37 4.94
C GLU A 256 8.95 9.40 6.12
N ALA A 257 9.65 8.27 5.98
CA ALA A 257 9.85 7.32 7.08
C ALA A 257 10.67 7.93 8.24
N VAL A 258 11.73 8.69 7.92
CA VAL A 258 12.55 9.41 8.89
C VAL A 258 11.75 10.51 9.59
N ASP A 259 11.07 11.34 8.81
CA ASP A 259 10.29 12.48 9.32
C ASP A 259 9.11 12.00 10.20
N SER A 260 8.47 10.90 9.78
CA SER A 260 7.35 10.32 10.52
C SER A 260 7.79 9.68 11.83
N ARG A 261 8.96 9.03 11.87
CA ARG A 261 9.52 8.54 13.12
C ARG A 261 9.72 9.69 14.11
N LYS A 262 10.33 10.78 13.64
CA LYS A 262 10.52 11.97 14.46
C LYS A 262 9.19 12.57 14.95
N ALA A 263 8.19 12.68 14.08
CA ALA A 263 6.88 13.20 14.46
C ALA A 263 6.18 12.35 15.54
N ILE A 264 6.33 11.03 15.49
CA ILE A 264 5.82 10.09 16.49
C ILE A 264 6.56 10.28 17.83
N GLU A 265 7.88 10.44 17.80
CA GLU A 265 8.71 10.71 19.00
C GLU A 265 8.37 12.09 19.61
N ASP A 266 8.21 13.13 18.77
CA ASP A 266 7.84 14.49 19.21
C ASP A 266 6.43 14.54 19.85
N GLU A 267 5.49 13.66 19.44
CA GLU A 267 4.17 13.50 20.08
C GLU A 267 4.26 12.83 21.47
N GLY A 268 5.43 12.35 21.85
CA GLY A 268 5.67 11.65 23.13
C GLY A 268 5.28 10.18 23.10
N CYS A 269 5.16 9.58 21.91
CA CYS A 269 4.92 8.15 21.75
C CYS A 269 6.19 7.34 22.03
N GLU A 270 6.01 6.10 22.44
CA GLU A 270 7.10 5.13 22.65
C GLU A 270 7.30 4.30 21.38
N ILE A 271 8.55 4.26 20.87
CA ILE A 271 8.93 3.43 19.73
C ILE A 271 9.78 2.26 20.20
N VAL A 272 9.26 1.05 20.04
CA VAL A 272 9.96 -0.20 20.30
C VAL A 272 10.69 -0.64 19.04
N THR A 273 11.99 -0.82 19.12
CA THR A 273 12.80 -1.49 18.10
C THR A 273 13.07 -2.91 18.57
N LEU A 274 12.55 -3.91 17.85
CA LEU A 274 12.72 -5.31 18.23
C LEU A 274 14.19 -5.73 18.17
N THR A 275 14.63 -6.45 19.19
CA THR A 275 15.90 -7.19 19.13
C THR A 275 15.78 -8.35 18.14
N ALA A 276 16.90 -8.92 17.72
CA ALA A 276 16.90 -10.09 16.82
C ALA A 276 16.12 -11.29 17.42
N ALA A 277 16.19 -11.50 18.73
CA ALA A 277 15.47 -12.58 19.41
C ALA A 277 13.95 -12.32 19.45
N GLU A 278 13.52 -11.09 19.71
CA GLU A 278 12.11 -10.68 19.68
C GLU A 278 11.55 -10.80 18.27
N HIS A 279 12.26 -10.30 17.24
CA HIS A 279 11.86 -10.46 15.84
C HIS A 279 11.73 -11.94 15.45
N ALA A 280 12.69 -12.77 15.83
CA ALA A 280 12.64 -14.22 15.56
C ALA A 280 11.42 -14.90 16.20
N ALA A 281 10.94 -14.42 17.36
CA ALA A 281 9.73 -14.93 17.99
C ALA A 281 8.47 -14.66 17.13
N PHE A 282 8.37 -13.47 16.50
CA PHE A 282 7.29 -13.18 15.55
C PHE A 282 7.35 -14.05 14.31
N VAL A 283 8.53 -14.18 13.69
CA VAL A 283 8.74 -15.07 12.53
C VAL A 283 8.35 -16.50 12.85
N LYS A 284 8.76 -17.02 14.01
CA LYS A 284 8.41 -18.37 14.45
C LYS A 284 6.90 -18.56 14.64
N ALA A 285 6.23 -17.57 15.22
CA ALA A 285 4.79 -17.66 15.50
C ALA A 285 3.94 -17.75 14.22
N VAL A 286 4.39 -17.17 13.12
CA VAL A 286 3.70 -17.20 11.81
C VAL A 286 4.19 -18.32 10.90
N GLY A 287 5.10 -19.17 11.36
CA GLY A 287 5.65 -20.31 10.58
C GLY A 287 4.59 -21.16 9.88
N PRO A 288 3.50 -21.58 10.57
CA PRO A 288 2.43 -22.35 9.93
C PRO A 288 1.83 -21.69 8.68
N GLN A 289 1.76 -20.36 8.65
CA GLN A 289 1.26 -19.64 7.48
C GLN A 289 2.20 -19.73 6.27
N HIS A 290 3.50 -19.79 6.48
CA HIS A 290 4.47 -20.02 5.40
C HIS A 290 4.39 -21.45 4.85
N ASP A 291 4.10 -22.42 5.70
CA ASP A 291 3.89 -23.81 5.27
C ASP A 291 2.64 -23.90 4.39
N ASP A 292 1.50 -23.36 4.87
CA ASP A 292 0.25 -23.27 4.11
C ASP A 292 0.42 -22.51 2.78
N ALA A 293 1.25 -21.45 2.76
CA ALA A 293 1.48 -20.63 1.58
C ALA A 293 2.18 -21.39 0.45
N ARG A 294 3.05 -22.36 0.76
CA ARG A 294 3.70 -23.21 -0.26
C ARG A 294 2.69 -24.09 -0.99
N GLU A 295 1.67 -24.56 -0.30
CA GLU A 295 0.56 -25.32 -0.88
C GLU A 295 -0.37 -24.40 -1.68
N THR A 296 -0.69 -23.22 -1.14
CA THR A 296 -1.67 -22.28 -1.72
C THR A 296 -1.14 -21.61 -2.99
N PHE A 297 0.08 -21.08 -2.96
CA PHE A 297 0.64 -20.26 -4.04
C PHE A 297 1.60 -21.05 -4.94
N GLY A 298 2.10 -22.21 -4.49
CA GLY A 298 3.04 -23.05 -5.23
C GLY A 298 4.47 -22.51 -5.27
N ALA A 299 5.42 -23.40 -5.59
CA ALA A 299 6.85 -23.06 -5.63
C ALA A 299 7.20 -22.00 -6.67
N GLU A 300 6.45 -21.92 -7.79
CA GLU A 300 6.70 -20.95 -8.84
C GLU A 300 6.54 -19.51 -8.35
N MET A 301 5.58 -19.24 -7.46
CA MET A 301 5.37 -17.91 -6.91
C MET A 301 6.57 -17.44 -6.08
N PHE A 302 7.14 -18.33 -5.26
CA PHE A 302 8.37 -18.05 -4.51
C PHE A 302 9.54 -17.78 -5.44
N LYS A 303 9.71 -18.57 -6.49
CA LYS A 303 10.74 -18.36 -7.51
C LYS A 303 10.58 -17.01 -8.23
N LEU A 304 9.35 -16.59 -8.57
CA LEU A 304 9.09 -15.28 -9.16
C LEU A 304 9.48 -14.14 -8.19
N ALA A 305 9.40 -14.37 -6.89
CA ALA A 305 9.83 -13.44 -5.86
C ALA A 305 11.34 -13.43 -5.60
N GLY A 306 12.09 -14.37 -6.19
CA GLY A 306 13.51 -14.54 -5.92
C GLY A 306 13.81 -15.22 -4.57
N LEU A 307 12.89 -16.09 -4.08
CA LEU A 307 12.93 -16.80 -2.80
C LEU A 307 13.09 -18.30 -2.96
#